data_5e5918aa8f2e2ecae6acd63c154626e9
#
_entry.id   5e5918aa8f2e2ecae6acd63c154626e9
#
_cell.length_a   1.000
_cell.length_b   1.000
_cell.length_c   1.000
_cell.angle_alpha   90.00
_cell.angle_beta   90.00
_cell.angle_gamma   90.00
#
_symmetry.space_group_name_H-M   'P 1'
#
loop_
_entity.id
_entity.type
_entity.pdbx_description
1 polymer ?
#
loop_
_entity_poly.entity_id
_entity_poly.type
_entity_poly.pdbx_seq_one_letter_code
_entity_poly.pdbx_strand_id
1 'polypeptide(L)'
;MENKSGLSRILTAIIAAVTAVVCVLIVTSQFTGYKKTANSMGLTATGSASCDFESDLIVWRGRFSAYGMTTGDAYGVIKNDAEIVKNYLLEKGVTEEEFVLSSVSISPHYRSEYDINGEYVGEVADGYDLNQQVTITSSDIDKVEGISRDISELIESGVEFTSDAPEYYYTKMDELKLDLIEKATENAKQRIDIMATGSGSTAGELLTA
;
A
#
# COMPACT_ATOMS: atom_id res chain seq x y z
N MET A 1 3.30 61.28 -70.49
CA MET A 1 3.60 60.86 -69.07
C MET A 1 2.60 59.84 -68.50
N GLU A 2 1.62 59.35 -69.29
CA GLU A 2 0.51 58.46 -68.80
C GLU A 2 0.86 56.97 -68.72
N ASN A 3 1.94 56.52 -69.37
CA ASN A 3 2.18 55.07 -69.45
C ASN A 3 2.89 54.51 -68.22
N LYS A 4 3.52 55.31 -67.33
CA LYS A 4 4.22 54.89 -66.15
C LYS A 4 3.27 54.54 -64.98
N SER A 5 2.10 55.19 -64.89
CA SER A 5 1.13 54.94 -63.82
C SER A 5 0.33 53.66 -64.03
N GLY A 6 0.08 53.29 -65.31
CA GLY A 6 -0.56 52.01 -65.63
C GLY A 6 0.33 50.77 -65.27
N LEU A 7 1.61 50.86 -65.62
CA LEU A 7 2.57 49.77 -65.38
C LEU A 7 2.78 49.54 -63.88
N SER A 8 2.84 50.61 -63.08
CA SER A 8 3.02 50.46 -61.60
C SER A 8 1.77 49.88 -60.96
N ARG A 9 0.56 50.20 -61.43
CA ARG A 9 -0.66 49.55 -60.90
C ARG A 9 -0.77 48.09 -61.24
N ILE A 10 -0.35 47.68 -62.46
CA ILE A 10 -0.30 46.27 -62.87
C ILE A 10 0.72 45.52 -62.00
N LEU A 11 1.93 46.08 -61.76
CA LEU A 11 2.95 45.48 -60.94
C LEU A 11 2.52 45.30 -59.49
N THR A 12 1.86 46.31 -58.90
CA THR A 12 1.32 46.22 -57.53
C THR A 12 0.20 45.17 -57.43
N ALA A 13 -0.67 45.07 -58.47
CA ALA A 13 -1.69 43.99 -58.48
C ALA A 13 -1.10 42.59 -58.58
N ILE A 14 -0.04 42.40 -59.37
CA ILE A 14 0.66 41.11 -59.45
C ILE A 14 1.33 40.75 -58.12
N ILE A 15 2.03 41.68 -57.46
CA ILE A 15 2.62 41.47 -56.17
C ILE A 15 1.56 41.09 -55.11
N ALA A 16 0.45 41.83 -55.08
CA ALA A 16 -0.68 41.55 -54.18
C ALA A 16 -1.28 40.14 -54.42
N ALA A 17 -1.45 39.75 -55.68
CA ALA A 17 -1.94 38.42 -56.02
C ALA A 17 -0.98 37.30 -55.62
N VAL A 18 0.31 37.48 -55.86
CA VAL A 18 1.37 36.49 -55.42
C VAL A 18 1.38 36.40 -53.90
N THR A 19 1.34 37.54 -53.19
CA THR A 19 1.33 37.51 -51.70
C THR A 19 0.10 36.79 -51.16
N ALA A 20 -1.08 37.01 -51.74
CA ALA A 20 -2.31 36.33 -51.36
C ALA A 20 -2.21 34.81 -51.58
N VAL A 21 -1.64 34.35 -52.70
CA VAL A 21 -1.42 32.93 -52.96
C VAL A 21 -0.46 32.30 -51.95
N VAL A 22 0.65 32.98 -51.65
CA VAL A 22 1.64 32.49 -50.66
C VAL A 22 1.01 32.41 -49.27
N CYS A 23 0.22 33.42 -48.83
CA CYS A 23 -0.51 33.38 -47.58
C CYS A 23 -1.50 32.21 -47.50
N VAL A 24 -2.25 31.94 -48.57
CA VAL A 24 -3.18 30.79 -48.63
C VAL A 24 -2.42 29.47 -48.54
N LEU A 25 -1.27 29.33 -49.22
CA LEU A 25 -0.45 28.13 -49.16
C LEU A 25 0.12 27.90 -47.75
N ILE A 26 0.56 28.95 -47.06
CA ILE A 26 1.07 28.86 -45.67
C ILE A 26 -0.08 28.46 -44.73
N VAL A 27 -1.23 29.10 -44.82
CA VAL A 27 -2.39 28.78 -43.98
C VAL A 27 -2.90 27.35 -44.23
N THR A 28 -2.99 26.92 -45.48
CA THR A 28 -3.42 25.54 -45.78
C THR A 28 -2.42 24.49 -45.31
N SER A 29 -1.10 24.76 -45.39
CA SER A 29 -0.09 23.84 -44.89
C SER A 29 -0.14 23.69 -43.36
N GLN A 30 -0.35 24.78 -42.64
CA GLN A 30 -0.52 24.75 -41.18
C GLN A 30 -1.82 24.05 -40.76
N PHE A 31 -2.91 24.29 -41.52
CA PHE A 31 -4.21 23.71 -41.22
C PHE A 31 -4.26 22.18 -41.48
N THR A 32 -3.53 21.69 -42.48
CA THR A 32 -3.36 20.23 -42.72
C THR A 32 -2.52 19.56 -41.65
N GLY A 33 -1.49 20.25 -41.12
CA GLY A 33 -0.69 19.76 -39.98
C GLY A 33 -1.56 19.67 -38.72
N TYR A 34 -2.34 20.70 -38.42
CA TYR A 34 -3.25 20.73 -37.25
C TYR A 34 -4.34 19.65 -37.32
N LYS A 35 -4.97 19.42 -38.48
CA LYS A 35 -5.96 18.34 -38.64
C LYS A 35 -5.35 16.93 -38.45
N LYS A 36 -4.10 16.70 -38.84
CA LYS A 36 -3.43 15.43 -38.62
C LYS A 36 -3.22 15.15 -37.13
N THR A 37 -2.86 16.17 -36.37
CA THR A 37 -2.65 16.04 -34.93
C THR A 37 -3.95 15.95 -34.14
N ALA A 38 -4.97 16.71 -34.54
CA ALA A 38 -6.28 16.71 -33.86
C ALA A 38 -7.11 15.44 -34.09
N ASN A 39 -6.84 14.68 -35.16
CA ASN A 39 -7.53 13.42 -35.49
C ASN A 39 -6.74 12.17 -35.17
N SER A 40 -5.57 12.28 -34.54
CA SER A 40 -4.83 11.11 -34.08
C SER A 40 -5.55 10.48 -32.89
N MET A 41 -6.58 9.68 -33.15
CA MET A 41 -7.05 8.69 -32.19
C MET A 41 -5.92 7.67 -31.99
N GLY A 42 -5.17 7.81 -30.91
CA GLY A 42 -4.11 6.86 -30.57
C GLY A 42 -4.72 5.51 -30.20
N LEU A 43 -4.00 4.43 -30.49
CA LEU A 43 -4.30 3.12 -29.93
C LEU A 43 -4.01 3.18 -28.43
N THR A 44 -4.96 2.70 -27.62
CA THR A 44 -4.79 2.57 -26.18
C THR A 44 -4.79 1.10 -25.81
N ALA A 45 -3.81 0.68 -25.02
CA ALA A 45 -3.78 -0.65 -24.45
C ALA A 45 -3.39 -0.59 -22.98
N THR A 46 -4.03 -1.40 -22.15
CA THR A 46 -3.65 -1.60 -20.76
C THR A 46 -2.76 -2.83 -20.65
N GLY A 47 -1.57 -2.65 -20.09
CA GLY A 47 -0.68 -3.76 -19.76
C GLY A 47 -0.99 -4.32 -18.39
N SER A 48 -0.67 -5.58 -18.18
CA SER A 48 -0.76 -6.26 -16.89
C SER A 48 0.46 -7.13 -16.66
N ALA A 49 0.88 -7.22 -15.41
CA ALA A 49 1.88 -8.17 -14.95
C ALA A 49 1.43 -8.76 -13.62
N SER A 50 1.84 -9.97 -13.34
CA SER A 50 1.64 -10.65 -12.06
C SER A 50 2.89 -11.43 -11.71
N CYS A 51 3.18 -11.57 -10.43
CA CYS A 51 4.16 -12.51 -9.93
C CYS A 51 3.69 -13.10 -8.63
N ASP A 52 4.15 -14.30 -8.33
CA ASP A 52 3.99 -14.93 -7.04
C ASP A 52 5.22 -14.60 -6.20
N PHE A 53 5.01 -14.37 -4.92
CA PHE A 53 6.07 -14.12 -3.94
C PHE A 53 5.72 -14.79 -2.63
N GLU A 54 6.73 -15.11 -1.84
CA GLU A 54 6.60 -15.60 -0.47
C GLU A 54 6.97 -14.48 0.49
N SER A 55 6.27 -14.41 1.62
CA SER A 55 6.59 -13.47 2.69
C SER A 55 7.97 -13.79 3.27
N ASP A 56 8.73 -12.77 3.61
CA ASP A 56 10.08 -12.88 4.18
C ASP A 56 10.17 -12.33 5.62
N LEU A 57 9.03 -11.89 6.15
CA LEU A 57 8.91 -11.36 7.50
C LEU A 57 7.55 -11.74 8.10
N ILE A 58 7.57 -12.17 9.36
CA ILE A 58 6.40 -12.42 10.17
C ILE A 58 6.38 -11.47 11.37
N VAL A 59 5.20 -10.91 11.66
CA VAL A 59 4.94 -10.15 12.87
C VAL A 59 3.81 -10.83 13.61
N TRP A 60 4.09 -11.23 14.83
CA TRP A 60 3.08 -11.83 15.69
C TRP A 60 2.95 -11.07 16.99
N ARG A 61 1.72 -10.95 17.48
CA ARG A 61 1.38 -10.26 18.72
C ARG A 61 0.62 -11.16 19.65
N GLY A 62 1.01 -11.10 20.91
CA GLY A 62 0.31 -11.76 21.99
C GLY A 62 0.07 -10.76 23.12
N ARG A 63 -1.01 -10.95 23.85
CA ARG A 63 -1.37 -10.13 25.01
C ARG A 63 -1.57 -10.99 26.22
N PHE A 64 -1.13 -10.51 27.36
CA PHE A 64 -1.40 -11.15 28.64
C PHE A 64 -1.91 -10.12 29.64
N SER A 65 -2.74 -10.60 30.56
CA SER A 65 -3.45 -9.76 31.52
C SER A 65 -3.27 -10.29 32.93
N ALA A 66 -3.38 -9.38 33.89
CA ALA A 66 -3.39 -9.71 35.30
C ALA A 66 -4.39 -8.83 36.05
N TYR A 67 -5.15 -9.45 36.91
CA TYR A 67 -6.09 -8.78 37.79
C TYR A 67 -5.53 -8.69 39.21
N GLY A 68 -5.90 -7.62 39.95
CA GLY A 68 -5.60 -7.47 41.36
C GLY A 68 -6.49 -6.46 42.04
N MET A 69 -6.71 -6.64 43.33
CA MET A 69 -7.52 -5.68 44.15
C MET A 69 -6.84 -4.33 44.25
N THR A 70 -5.52 -4.27 44.16
CA THR A 70 -4.74 -3.04 44.11
C THR A 70 -3.85 -3.05 42.89
N THR A 71 -3.45 -1.87 42.39
CA THR A 71 -2.50 -1.73 41.30
C THR A 71 -1.17 -2.41 41.59
N GLY A 72 -0.75 -2.43 42.87
CA GLY A 72 0.49 -3.09 43.31
C GLY A 72 0.43 -4.61 43.21
N ASP A 73 -0.69 -5.20 43.61
CA ASP A 73 -0.91 -6.65 43.52
C ASP A 73 -0.95 -7.09 42.06
N ALA A 74 -1.77 -6.43 41.22
CA ALA A 74 -1.86 -6.71 39.78
C ALA A 74 -0.51 -6.51 39.08
N TYR A 75 0.27 -5.49 39.46
CA TYR A 75 1.60 -5.26 38.88
C TYR A 75 2.60 -6.35 39.26
N GLY A 76 2.51 -6.87 40.49
CA GLY A 76 3.33 -8.03 40.91
C GLY A 76 3.09 -9.26 40.05
N VAL A 77 1.82 -9.54 39.72
CA VAL A 77 1.43 -10.66 38.87
C VAL A 77 1.92 -10.45 37.44
N ILE A 78 1.56 -9.33 36.80
CA ILE A 78 1.91 -9.11 35.38
C ILE A 78 3.43 -9.06 35.14
N LYS A 79 4.19 -8.59 36.13
CA LYS A 79 5.64 -8.61 36.06
C LYS A 79 6.19 -10.05 36.07
N ASN A 80 5.64 -10.91 36.91
CA ASN A 80 6.02 -12.33 36.92
C ASN A 80 5.62 -13.00 35.60
N ASP A 81 4.44 -12.71 35.08
CA ASP A 81 3.96 -13.24 33.82
C ASP A 81 4.85 -12.80 32.64
N ALA A 82 5.31 -11.54 32.64
CA ALA A 82 6.26 -11.04 31.66
C ALA A 82 7.58 -11.83 31.66
N GLU A 83 8.10 -12.20 32.83
CA GLU A 83 9.29 -13.04 32.94
C GLU A 83 9.02 -14.48 32.43
N ILE A 84 7.86 -15.05 32.72
CA ILE A 84 7.45 -16.36 32.20
C ILE A 84 7.38 -16.34 30.68
N VAL A 85 6.69 -15.34 30.11
CA VAL A 85 6.57 -15.15 28.66
C VAL A 85 7.94 -14.96 28.02
N LYS A 86 8.80 -14.12 28.60
CA LYS A 86 10.16 -13.89 28.11
C LYS A 86 10.96 -15.20 28.06
N ASN A 87 10.99 -15.96 29.16
CA ASN A 87 11.73 -17.21 29.24
C ASN A 87 11.20 -18.23 28.24
N TYR A 88 9.89 -18.39 28.11
CA TYR A 88 9.26 -19.24 27.10
C TYR A 88 9.73 -18.92 25.68
N LEU A 89 9.73 -17.63 25.30
CA LEU A 89 10.18 -17.22 23.99
C LEU A 89 11.65 -17.51 23.73
N LEU A 90 12.51 -17.28 24.74
CA LEU A 90 13.93 -17.61 24.65
C LEU A 90 14.16 -19.13 24.53
N GLU A 91 13.41 -19.95 25.25
CA GLU A 91 13.46 -21.42 25.15
C GLU A 91 13.00 -21.92 23.76
N LYS A 92 12.02 -21.27 23.16
CA LYS A 92 11.56 -21.56 21.78
C LYS A 92 12.51 -20.98 20.71
N GLY A 93 13.64 -20.35 21.11
CA GLY A 93 14.68 -19.87 20.21
C GLY A 93 14.43 -18.49 19.59
N VAL A 94 13.53 -17.70 20.17
CA VAL A 94 13.38 -16.27 19.82
C VAL A 94 14.48 -15.50 20.53
N THR A 95 15.19 -14.63 19.83
CA THR A 95 16.24 -13.80 20.42
C THR A 95 15.66 -12.53 21.04
N GLU A 96 16.38 -11.90 21.97
CA GLU A 96 15.94 -10.66 22.62
C GLU A 96 15.77 -9.49 21.63
N GLU A 97 16.37 -9.58 20.45
CA GLU A 97 16.24 -8.57 19.39
C GLU A 97 14.97 -8.75 18.55
N GLU A 98 14.41 -9.98 18.53
CA GLU A 98 13.23 -10.32 17.76
C GLU A 98 11.92 -9.98 18.47
N PHE A 99 11.91 -9.76 19.78
CA PHE A 99 10.69 -9.46 20.51
C PHE A 99 10.78 -8.19 21.35
N VAL A 100 9.63 -7.54 21.50
CA VAL A 100 9.48 -6.34 22.34
C VAL A 100 8.25 -6.49 23.22
N LEU A 101 8.42 -6.21 24.53
CA LEU A 101 7.31 -6.05 25.46
C LEU A 101 6.88 -4.59 25.50
N SER A 102 5.58 -4.34 25.37
CA SER A 102 5.01 -2.99 25.51
C SER A 102 5.09 -2.49 26.96
N SER A 103 4.78 -1.21 27.16
CA SER A 103 4.43 -0.73 28.51
C SER A 103 3.18 -1.43 29.03
N VAL A 104 3.07 -1.55 30.36
CA VAL A 104 1.87 -2.06 31.02
C VAL A 104 0.77 -1.03 30.95
N SER A 105 -0.41 -1.40 30.46
CA SER A 105 -1.64 -0.61 30.50
C SER A 105 -2.43 -0.98 31.75
N ILE A 106 -2.99 0.00 32.43
CA ILE A 106 -3.75 -0.16 33.69
C ILE A 106 -5.16 0.40 33.46
N SER A 107 -6.18 -0.39 33.81
CA SER A 107 -7.58 0.04 33.79
C SER A 107 -8.30 -0.40 35.06
N PRO A 108 -9.22 0.42 35.58
CA PRO A 108 -10.09 -0.02 36.68
C PRO A 108 -10.98 -1.17 36.24
N HIS A 109 -11.08 -2.19 37.08
CA HIS A 109 -12.06 -3.27 36.93
C HIS A 109 -13.36 -2.90 37.63
N TYR A 110 -14.49 -3.12 36.96
CA TYR A 110 -15.81 -2.84 37.51
C TYR A 110 -16.64 -4.11 37.53
N ARG A 111 -17.36 -4.29 38.68
CA ARG A 111 -18.32 -5.38 38.84
C ARG A 111 -19.72 -4.80 38.85
N SER A 112 -20.63 -5.41 38.08
CA SER A 112 -22.06 -5.04 38.12
C SER A 112 -22.66 -5.40 39.46
N GLU A 113 -23.40 -4.46 40.05
CA GLU A 113 -24.12 -4.64 41.31
C GLU A 113 -25.62 -4.78 41.05
N TYR A 114 -26.24 -5.74 41.73
CA TYR A 114 -27.66 -6.06 41.60
C TYR A 114 -28.32 -5.98 42.97
N ASP A 115 -29.58 -5.51 43.04
CA ASP A 115 -30.36 -5.48 44.26
C ASP A 115 -30.86 -6.90 44.65
N ILE A 116 -31.60 -6.96 45.79
CA ILE A 116 -32.16 -8.23 46.31
C ILE A 116 -33.20 -8.87 45.38
N ASN A 117 -33.76 -8.12 44.43
CA ASN A 117 -34.72 -8.57 43.45
C ASN A 117 -34.04 -9.00 42.12
N GLY A 118 -32.71 -8.81 42.00
CA GLY A 118 -31.95 -9.12 40.79
C GLY A 118 -31.98 -7.97 39.77
N GLU A 119 -32.41 -6.76 40.14
CA GLU A 119 -32.36 -5.60 39.27
C GLU A 119 -30.97 -4.93 39.34
N TYR A 120 -30.45 -4.55 38.15
CA TYR A 120 -29.15 -3.87 38.03
C TYR A 120 -29.24 -2.48 38.71
N VAL A 121 -28.35 -2.22 39.65
CA VAL A 121 -28.29 -0.94 40.42
C VAL A 121 -27.10 -0.09 40.07
N GLY A 122 -26.07 -0.65 39.36
CA GLY A 122 -24.89 0.11 38.98
C GLY A 122 -23.63 -0.74 38.86
N GLU A 123 -22.48 -0.07 38.78
CA GLU A 123 -21.17 -0.66 38.78
C GLU A 123 -20.34 -0.18 39.95
N VAL A 124 -19.61 -1.08 40.59
CA VAL A 124 -18.71 -0.79 41.69
C VAL A 124 -17.28 -1.12 41.25
N ALA A 125 -16.34 -0.24 41.58
CA ALA A 125 -14.92 -0.53 41.33
C ALA A 125 -14.49 -1.74 42.16
N ASP A 126 -13.94 -2.74 41.50
CA ASP A 126 -13.60 -4.04 42.06
C ASP A 126 -12.17 -4.46 41.63
N GLY A 127 -11.22 -3.56 41.75
CA GLY A 127 -9.82 -3.81 41.45
C GLY A 127 -9.33 -3.16 40.18
N TYR A 128 -8.28 -3.74 39.61
CA TYR A 128 -7.57 -3.25 38.43
C TYR A 128 -7.17 -4.38 37.52
N ASP A 129 -7.40 -4.16 36.22
CA ASP A 129 -6.90 -5.00 35.13
C ASP A 129 -5.63 -4.36 34.54
N LEU A 130 -4.56 -5.14 34.48
CA LEU A 130 -3.33 -4.77 33.82
C LEU A 130 -3.15 -5.62 32.56
N ASN A 131 -2.73 -4.96 31.49
CA ASN A 131 -2.50 -5.61 30.21
C ASN A 131 -1.12 -5.26 29.69
N GLN A 132 -0.42 -6.25 29.10
CA GLN A 132 0.83 -6.05 28.43
C GLN A 132 0.85 -6.86 27.13
N GLN A 133 1.52 -6.33 26.11
CA GLN A 133 1.64 -6.96 24.80
C GLN A 133 3.09 -7.36 24.56
N VAL A 134 3.28 -8.53 23.97
CA VAL A 134 4.53 -8.93 23.34
C VAL A 134 4.33 -8.87 21.82
N THR A 135 5.33 -8.34 21.12
CA THR A 135 5.37 -8.33 19.65
C THR A 135 6.66 -9.03 19.23
N ILE A 136 6.55 -10.05 18.38
CA ILE A 136 7.67 -10.72 17.74
C ILE A 136 7.73 -10.28 16.29
N THR A 137 8.94 -9.95 15.84
CA THR A 137 9.23 -9.64 14.43
C THR A 137 10.44 -10.48 14.02
N SER A 138 10.25 -11.40 13.09
CA SER A 138 11.29 -12.36 12.68
C SER A 138 11.20 -12.67 11.19
N SER A 139 12.34 -13.03 10.60
CA SER A 139 12.40 -13.63 9.26
C SER A 139 12.18 -15.15 9.27
N ASP A 140 12.21 -15.77 10.45
CA ASP A 140 11.95 -17.21 10.63
C ASP A 140 10.45 -17.43 10.84
N ILE A 141 9.74 -17.52 9.71
CA ILE A 141 8.28 -17.62 9.67
C ILE A 141 7.80 -18.89 10.38
N ASP A 142 8.41 -20.04 10.06
CA ASP A 142 7.99 -21.34 10.59
C ASP A 142 8.12 -21.41 12.12
N LYS A 143 9.19 -20.83 12.66
CA LYS A 143 9.42 -20.75 14.10
C LYS A 143 8.33 -19.96 14.80
N VAL A 144 8.04 -18.74 14.29
CA VAL A 144 7.03 -17.86 14.93
C VAL A 144 5.62 -18.41 14.76
N GLU A 145 5.30 -19.03 13.63
CA GLU A 145 4.04 -19.75 13.46
C GLU A 145 3.89 -20.90 14.45
N GLY A 146 4.94 -21.68 14.66
CA GLY A 146 4.97 -22.72 15.68
C GLY A 146 4.66 -22.16 17.06
N ILE A 147 5.35 -21.10 17.46
CA ILE A 147 5.13 -20.41 18.73
C ILE A 147 3.69 -19.90 18.85
N SER A 148 3.15 -19.26 17.82
CA SER A 148 1.78 -18.72 17.85
C SER A 148 0.71 -19.80 18.09
N ARG A 149 0.98 -21.03 17.68
CA ARG A 149 0.09 -22.20 17.91
C ARG A 149 0.29 -22.81 19.29
N ASP A 150 1.54 -22.91 19.74
CA ASP A 150 1.90 -23.57 21.00
C ASP A 150 1.78 -22.66 22.22
N ILE A 151 1.58 -21.35 22.04
CA ILE A 151 1.59 -20.34 23.10
C ILE A 151 0.56 -20.61 24.21
N SER A 152 -0.47 -21.42 23.92
CA SER A 152 -1.43 -21.88 24.93
C SER A 152 -0.80 -22.68 26.08
N GLU A 153 0.45 -23.19 25.91
CA GLU A 153 1.24 -23.80 26.98
C GLU A 153 1.47 -22.82 28.14
N LEU A 154 1.49 -21.51 27.88
CA LEU A 154 1.60 -20.48 28.92
C LEU A 154 0.39 -20.44 29.87
N ILE A 155 -0.79 -20.85 29.41
CA ILE A 155 -1.99 -20.94 30.25
C ILE A 155 -1.80 -22.01 31.33
N GLU A 156 -1.10 -23.10 31.02
CA GLU A 156 -0.74 -24.13 32.01
C GLU A 156 0.22 -23.58 33.09
N SER A 157 1.00 -22.57 32.74
CA SER A 157 1.89 -21.87 33.68
C SER A 157 1.18 -20.77 34.48
N GLY A 158 -0.14 -20.59 34.27
CA GLY A 158 -0.98 -19.64 34.98
C GLY A 158 -1.04 -18.24 34.37
N VAL A 159 -0.47 -18.03 33.18
CA VAL A 159 -0.52 -16.75 32.47
C VAL A 159 -1.80 -16.64 31.66
N GLU A 160 -2.60 -15.62 31.89
CA GLU A 160 -3.76 -15.31 31.03
C GLU A 160 -3.30 -14.72 29.71
N PHE A 161 -3.11 -15.57 28.71
CA PHE A 161 -2.54 -15.20 27.42
C PHE A 161 -3.55 -15.28 26.29
N THR A 162 -3.55 -14.25 25.42
CA THR A 162 -4.32 -14.18 24.17
C THR A 162 -3.38 -14.02 22.98
N SER A 163 -3.44 -14.95 22.02
CA SER A 163 -2.65 -14.94 20.80
C SER A 163 -3.46 -14.29 19.68
N ASP A 164 -2.90 -13.29 19.01
CA ASP A 164 -3.45 -12.74 17.77
C ASP A 164 -2.98 -13.60 16.57
N ALA A 165 -3.67 -13.50 15.44
CA ALA A 165 -3.23 -14.17 14.22
C ALA A 165 -1.93 -13.53 13.70
N PRO A 166 -0.94 -14.33 13.24
CA PRO A 166 0.27 -13.80 12.65
C PRO A 166 -0.01 -12.98 11.39
N GLU A 167 0.77 -11.91 11.20
CA GLU A 167 0.77 -11.08 10.01
C GLU A 167 2.03 -11.34 9.21
N TYR A 168 1.88 -11.44 7.88
CA TYR A 168 2.99 -11.77 6.97
C TYR A 168 3.30 -10.58 6.08
N TYR A 169 4.58 -10.27 5.93
CA TYR A 169 5.07 -9.15 5.15
C TYR A 169 6.12 -9.60 4.15
N TYR A 170 6.21 -8.86 3.06
CA TYR A 170 7.29 -8.98 2.09
C TYR A 170 8.09 -7.67 2.08
N THR A 171 9.35 -7.73 2.51
CA THR A 171 10.15 -6.51 2.74
C THR A 171 10.61 -5.84 1.44
N LYS A 172 10.67 -6.58 0.32
CA LYS A 172 11.11 -6.07 -0.99
C LYS A 172 9.93 -5.67 -1.90
N MET A 173 8.81 -5.28 -1.30
CA MET A 173 7.59 -4.94 -2.04
C MET A 173 7.81 -3.79 -3.03
N ASP A 174 8.66 -2.82 -2.71
CA ASP A 174 8.88 -1.67 -3.59
C ASP A 174 9.71 -2.04 -4.82
N GLU A 175 10.71 -2.91 -4.68
CA GLU A 175 11.46 -3.47 -5.82
C GLU A 175 10.54 -4.29 -6.72
N LEU A 176 9.68 -5.12 -6.12
CA LEU A 176 8.71 -5.94 -6.81
C LEU A 176 7.70 -5.09 -7.61
N LYS A 177 7.22 -3.98 -7.04
CA LYS A 177 6.32 -3.05 -7.73
C LYS A 177 6.97 -2.44 -8.97
N LEU A 178 8.25 -2.05 -8.87
CA LEU A 178 8.99 -1.49 -10.01
C LEU A 178 9.14 -2.52 -11.14
N ASP A 179 9.52 -3.75 -10.82
CA ASP A 179 9.60 -4.85 -11.79
C ASP A 179 8.24 -5.14 -12.47
N LEU A 180 7.16 -5.13 -11.69
CA LEU A 180 5.81 -5.31 -12.21
C LEU A 180 5.36 -4.16 -13.12
N ILE A 181 5.73 -2.91 -12.81
CA ILE A 181 5.45 -1.75 -13.67
C ILE A 181 6.20 -1.89 -15.00
N GLU A 182 7.47 -2.29 -14.99
CA GLU A 182 8.26 -2.54 -16.19
C GLU A 182 7.61 -3.61 -17.06
N LYS A 183 7.31 -4.77 -16.48
CA LYS A 183 6.65 -5.89 -17.18
C LYS A 183 5.26 -5.53 -17.72
N ALA A 184 4.47 -4.77 -16.95
CA ALA A 184 3.16 -4.30 -17.39
C ALA A 184 3.28 -3.33 -18.58
N THR A 185 4.28 -2.43 -18.52
CA THR A 185 4.55 -1.47 -19.60
C THR A 185 4.98 -2.19 -20.88
N GLU A 186 5.85 -3.18 -20.76
CA GLU A 186 6.26 -4.02 -21.89
C GLU A 186 5.07 -4.79 -22.50
N ASN A 187 4.21 -5.36 -21.64
CA ASN A 187 2.99 -6.05 -22.09
C ASN A 187 2.02 -5.10 -22.81
N ALA A 188 1.85 -3.85 -22.30
CA ALA A 188 1.05 -2.84 -22.99
C ALA A 188 1.59 -2.53 -24.37
N LYS A 189 2.93 -2.34 -24.49
CA LYS A 189 3.62 -2.10 -25.76
C LYS A 189 3.41 -3.25 -26.74
N GLN A 190 3.61 -4.48 -26.31
CA GLN A 190 3.39 -5.68 -27.14
C GLN A 190 1.95 -5.75 -27.66
N ARG A 191 0.94 -5.42 -26.83
CA ARG A 191 -0.46 -5.37 -27.26
C ARG A 191 -0.71 -4.29 -28.31
N ILE A 192 -0.11 -3.11 -28.17
CA ILE A 192 -0.19 -2.04 -29.18
C ILE A 192 0.44 -2.49 -30.48
N ASP A 193 1.61 -3.11 -30.44
CA ASP A 193 2.31 -3.62 -31.64
C ASP A 193 1.49 -4.69 -32.38
N ILE A 194 0.86 -5.61 -31.63
CA ILE A 194 -0.03 -6.62 -32.20
C ILE A 194 -1.25 -5.98 -32.87
N MET A 195 -1.90 -5.00 -32.20
CA MET A 195 -3.08 -4.32 -32.77
C MET A 195 -2.71 -3.50 -34.01
N ALA A 196 -1.59 -2.78 -33.98
CA ALA A 196 -1.10 -1.99 -35.10
C ALA A 196 -0.78 -2.91 -36.31
N THR A 197 -0.01 -3.98 -36.10
CA THR A 197 0.35 -4.92 -37.14
C THR A 197 -0.86 -5.64 -37.73
N GLY A 198 -1.80 -6.07 -36.87
CA GLY A 198 -3.04 -6.72 -37.28
C GLY A 198 -3.96 -5.82 -38.13
N SER A 199 -3.85 -4.49 -37.95
CA SER A 199 -4.56 -3.50 -38.78
C SER A 199 -3.77 -3.07 -40.03
N GLY A 200 -2.60 -3.65 -40.31
CA GLY A 200 -1.74 -3.27 -41.45
C GLY A 200 -0.98 -1.96 -41.21
N SER A 201 -0.81 -1.52 -39.94
CA SER A 201 -0.14 -0.30 -39.54
C SER A 201 1.09 -0.63 -38.69
N THR A 202 1.81 0.41 -38.25
CA THR A 202 2.91 0.31 -37.28
C THR A 202 2.60 1.18 -36.06
N ALA A 203 3.06 0.75 -34.88
CA ALA A 203 2.96 1.56 -33.68
C ALA A 203 3.78 2.86 -33.83
N GLY A 204 3.19 3.98 -33.43
CA GLY A 204 3.82 5.30 -33.41
C GLY A 204 4.47 5.61 -32.05
N GLU A 205 4.72 6.91 -31.82
CA GLU A 205 5.25 7.41 -30.56
C GLU A 205 4.20 7.34 -29.45
N LEU A 206 4.66 7.19 -28.19
CA LEU A 206 3.83 7.24 -27.00
C LEU A 206 3.28 8.65 -26.82
N LEU A 207 1.97 8.81 -26.76
CA LEU A 207 1.31 10.10 -26.54
C LEU A 207 1.08 10.38 -25.05
N THR A 208 0.69 9.34 -24.30
CA THR A 208 0.44 9.39 -22.83
C THR A 208 0.69 8.01 -22.24
N ALA A 209 1.15 7.95 -20.97
CA ALA A 209 1.33 6.73 -20.20
C ALA A 209 0.52 6.79 -18.90
#